data_81d57651a558645c6f53b085c14af9a9
#
_entry.id   81d57651a558645c6f53b085c14af9a9
#
_cell.length_a   1.000
_cell.length_b   1.000
_cell.length_c   1.000
_cell.angle_alpha   90.00
_cell.angle_beta   90.00
_cell.angle_gamma   90.00
#
_symmetry.space_group_name_H-M   'P 1'
#
loop_
_entity.id
_entity.type
_entity.pdbx_description
1 polymer ?
#
loop_
_entity_poly.entity_id
_entity_poly.type
_entity_poly.pdbx_seq_one_letter_code
_entity_poly.pdbx_strand_id
1 'polypeptide(L)'
;MSMKKKSNWNLGCSLVLVVVLAASFLFYLWAQNLGKYTLQPGESVNFTVNPRIQDVEYYSELILKKKDTNRLKLSGSGVWFEMHGDIFYDVEGQKLLRSHHSEDVDEELPNNQKDIHLVQDGIVVSYQGEKDFNVTNNKSYTITITNVDDKPAHFEAQVVDR
;
A
#
# COMPACT_ATOMS: atom_id res chain seq x y z
N MET A 1 0.68 -4.05 -71.85
CA MET A 1 1.17 -3.11 -70.83
C MET A 1 0.63 -3.58 -69.47
N SER A 2 1.45 -4.32 -68.68
CA SER A 2 1.02 -4.95 -67.45
C SER A 2 1.34 -4.02 -66.29
N MET A 3 0.32 -3.43 -65.67
CA MET A 3 0.48 -2.65 -64.46
C MET A 3 0.78 -3.59 -63.29
N LYS A 4 1.98 -3.57 -62.76
CA LYS A 4 2.37 -4.20 -61.50
C LYS A 4 1.60 -3.53 -60.36
N LYS A 5 0.65 -4.22 -59.76
CA LYS A 5 -0.05 -3.86 -58.53
C LYS A 5 1.00 -3.84 -57.41
N LYS A 6 1.53 -2.68 -57.02
CA LYS A 6 2.42 -2.54 -55.86
C LYS A 6 1.61 -2.99 -54.64
N SER A 7 2.13 -4.00 -53.97
CA SER A 7 1.52 -4.60 -52.79
C SER A 7 1.53 -3.57 -51.65
N ASN A 8 0.35 -3.22 -51.13
CA ASN A 8 0.16 -2.42 -49.92
C ASN A 8 0.50 -3.15 -48.60
N TRP A 9 1.15 -4.32 -48.73
CA TRP A 9 1.53 -5.20 -47.63
C TRP A 9 2.46 -4.46 -46.62
N ASN A 10 3.43 -3.68 -47.13
CA ASN A 10 4.37 -2.99 -46.27
C ASN A 10 3.72 -1.89 -45.43
N LEU A 11 2.65 -1.25 -45.95
CA LEU A 11 1.90 -0.23 -45.21
C LEU A 11 1.11 -0.85 -44.04
N GLY A 12 0.51 -2.02 -44.26
CA GLY A 12 -0.24 -2.75 -43.23
C GLY A 12 0.65 -3.23 -42.08
N CYS A 13 1.82 -3.81 -42.40
CA CYS A 13 2.77 -4.27 -41.38
C CYS A 13 3.34 -3.10 -40.56
N SER A 14 3.64 -1.96 -41.20
CA SER A 14 4.13 -0.77 -40.48
C SER A 14 3.09 -0.20 -39.53
N LEU A 15 1.82 -0.17 -39.92
CA LEU A 15 0.74 0.34 -39.10
C LEU A 15 0.51 -0.57 -37.88
N VAL A 16 0.51 -1.90 -38.05
CA VAL A 16 0.41 -2.85 -36.95
C VAL A 16 1.57 -2.68 -35.95
N LEU A 17 2.79 -2.52 -36.46
CA LEU A 17 3.97 -2.33 -35.59
C LEU A 17 3.86 -1.06 -34.75
N VAL A 18 3.41 0.06 -35.34
CA VAL A 18 3.19 1.32 -34.61
C VAL A 18 2.13 1.17 -33.54
N VAL A 19 1.03 0.47 -33.83
CA VAL A 19 -0.05 0.22 -32.84
C VAL A 19 0.46 -0.64 -31.68
N VAL A 20 1.23 -1.69 -31.97
CA VAL A 20 1.82 -2.56 -30.93
C VAL A 20 2.80 -1.77 -30.04
N LEU A 21 3.66 -0.96 -30.64
CA LEU A 21 4.61 -0.12 -29.86
C LEU A 21 3.87 0.91 -28.99
N ALA A 22 2.85 1.55 -29.52
CA ALA A 22 2.03 2.51 -28.76
C ALA A 22 1.30 1.83 -27.59
N ALA A 23 0.69 0.65 -27.82
CA ALA A 23 0.03 -0.12 -26.79
C ALA A 23 1.01 -0.59 -25.70
N SER A 24 2.19 -1.07 -26.10
CA SER A 24 3.25 -1.48 -25.17
C SER A 24 3.76 -0.29 -24.33
N PHE A 25 3.90 0.88 -24.93
CA PHE A 25 4.31 2.09 -24.23
C PHE A 25 3.23 2.55 -23.23
N LEU A 26 1.96 2.54 -23.61
CA LEU A 26 0.84 2.88 -22.71
C LEU A 26 0.75 1.88 -21.56
N PHE A 27 0.91 0.58 -21.84
CA PHE A 27 0.95 -0.45 -20.81
C PHE A 27 2.12 -0.25 -19.84
N TYR A 28 3.30 0.09 -20.36
CA TYR A 28 4.47 0.41 -19.54
C TYR A 28 4.21 1.62 -18.61
N LEU A 29 3.63 2.71 -19.13
CA LEU A 29 3.28 3.89 -18.33
C LEU A 29 2.23 3.53 -17.26
N TRP A 30 1.24 2.71 -17.61
CA TRP A 30 0.24 2.24 -16.66
C TRP A 30 0.88 1.37 -15.57
N ALA A 31 1.74 0.41 -15.93
CA ALA A 31 2.43 -0.46 -14.99
C ALA A 31 3.33 0.32 -14.02
N GLN A 32 3.99 1.39 -14.48
CA GLN A 32 4.81 2.25 -13.62
C GLN A 32 4.00 3.05 -12.58
N ASN A 33 2.70 3.20 -12.77
CA ASN A 33 1.82 3.92 -11.83
C ASN A 33 1.04 2.99 -10.90
N LEU A 34 1.20 1.65 -11.05
CA LEU A 34 0.60 0.69 -10.12
C LEU A 34 1.16 0.90 -8.72
N GLY A 35 0.26 0.91 -7.74
CA GLY A 35 0.63 1.10 -6.34
C GLY A 35 0.97 2.53 -5.93
N LYS A 36 0.91 3.52 -6.86
CA LYS A 36 1.14 4.93 -6.56
C LYS A 36 -0.18 5.67 -6.39
N TYR A 37 -0.29 6.40 -5.30
CA TYR A 37 -1.50 7.11 -4.92
C TYR A 37 -1.20 8.57 -4.64
N THR A 38 -2.16 9.42 -4.97
CA THR A 38 -2.22 10.82 -4.56
C THR A 38 -3.62 11.05 -4.01
N LEU A 39 -3.73 11.30 -2.71
CA LEU A 39 -5.01 11.58 -2.05
C LEU A 39 -5.09 13.06 -1.70
N GLN A 40 -6.20 13.70 -2.09
CA GLN A 40 -6.52 15.03 -1.64
C GLN A 40 -6.90 15.00 -0.14
N PRO A 41 -6.91 16.15 0.57
CA PRO A 41 -7.40 16.22 1.94
C PRO A 41 -8.76 15.56 2.12
N GLY A 42 -8.86 14.61 3.05
CA GLY A 42 -10.08 13.84 3.34
C GLY A 42 -10.37 12.68 2.39
N GLU A 43 -9.64 12.51 1.31
CA GLU A 43 -9.82 11.36 0.42
C GLU A 43 -9.25 10.07 1.02
N SER A 44 -9.83 8.94 0.59
CA SER A 44 -9.43 7.61 1.05
C SER A 44 -9.28 6.65 -0.12
N VAL A 45 -8.41 5.65 0.07
CA VAL A 45 -8.29 4.47 -0.79
C VAL A 45 -8.44 3.20 0.04
N ASN A 46 -9.07 2.20 -0.54
CA ASN A 46 -9.37 0.92 0.11
C ASN A 46 -8.57 -0.22 -0.54
N PHE A 47 -8.01 -1.08 0.30
CA PHE A 47 -7.33 -2.31 -0.08
C PHE A 47 -8.08 -3.48 0.52
N THR A 48 -8.63 -4.35 -0.33
CA THR A 48 -9.24 -5.60 0.14
C THR A 48 -8.13 -6.61 0.38
N VAL A 49 -8.10 -7.19 1.57
CA VAL A 49 -7.15 -8.19 2.01
C VAL A 49 -7.86 -9.53 2.13
N ASN A 50 -7.35 -10.55 1.47
CA ASN A 50 -7.88 -11.90 1.50
C ASN A 50 -6.79 -12.87 1.94
N PRO A 51 -6.68 -13.17 3.24
CA PRO A 51 -5.69 -14.12 3.75
C PRO A 51 -5.84 -15.49 3.10
N ARG A 52 -4.74 -16.06 2.59
CA ARG A 52 -4.78 -17.27 1.74
C ARG A 52 -4.96 -18.57 2.50
N ILE A 53 -4.61 -18.61 3.75
CA ILE A 53 -4.58 -19.86 4.52
C ILE A 53 -5.32 -19.66 5.85
N GLN A 54 -6.13 -20.62 6.32
CA GLN A 54 -7.02 -20.45 7.46
C GLN A 54 -6.56 -21.18 8.76
N ASP A 55 -5.38 -21.83 8.77
CA ASP A 55 -5.00 -22.74 9.85
C ASP A 55 -3.72 -22.40 10.61
N VAL A 56 -3.03 -21.31 10.29
CA VAL A 56 -1.81 -20.88 11.01
C VAL A 56 -1.86 -19.36 11.13
N GLU A 57 -1.15 -18.76 12.04
CA GLU A 57 -1.10 -17.30 12.26
C GLU A 57 -0.95 -16.53 10.94
N TYR A 58 -2.05 -15.91 10.49
CA TYR A 58 -2.09 -15.16 9.23
C TYR A 58 -1.75 -13.73 9.46
N TYR A 59 -0.82 -13.27 8.69
CA TYR A 59 -0.65 -11.84 8.54
C TYR A 59 -0.57 -11.50 7.05
N SER A 60 -1.25 -10.46 6.70
CA SER A 60 -1.00 -9.74 5.47
C SER A 60 -0.05 -8.60 5.79
N GLU A 61 0.79 -8.27 4.84
CA GLU A 61 1.77 -7.20 4.98
C GLU A 61 1.32 -6.00 4.17
N LEU A 62 1.19 -4.84 4.80
CA LEU A 62 1.04 -3.56 4.13
C LEU A 62 2.41 -2.90 4.03
N ILE A 63 2.96 -2.83 2.83
CA ILE A 63 4.15 -2.04 2.52
C ILE A 63 3.69 -0.64 2.14
N LEU A 64 4.10 0.36 2.93
CA LEU A 64 3.70 1.76 2.73
C LEU A 64 4.92 2.65 2.62
N LYS A 65 5.13 3.23 1.40
CA LYS A 65 6.22 4.14 1.10
C LYS A 65 5.69 5.55 0.88
N LYS A 66 5.98 6.43 1.80
CA LYS A 66 5.57 7.84 1.78
C LYS A 66 6.65 8.72 1.18
N LYS A 67 6.25 9.63 0.29
CA LYS A 67 7.17 10.61 -0.34
C LYS A 67 7.28 11.91 0.46
N ASP A 68 6.34 12.14 1.35
CA ASP A 68 6.22 13.32 2.18
C ASP A 68 5.87 12.92 3.63
N THR A 69 5.85 13.90 4.53
CA THR A 69 5.47 13.73 5.94
C THR A 69 3.99 14.00 6.21
N ASN A 70 3.17 14.19 5.17
CA ASN A 70 1.72 14.39 5.32
C ASN A 70 1.09 13.21 6.04
N ARG A 71 0.11 13.49 6.90
CA ARG A 71 -0.49 12.49 7.77
C ARG A 71 -1.48 11.62 7.02
N LEU A 72 -1.25 10.31 7.11
CA LEU A 72 -2.19 9.30 6.63
C LEU A 72 -2.74 8.52 7.83
N LYS A 73 -4.07 8.33 7.87
CA LYS A 73 -4.72 7.41 8.81
C LYS A 73 -4.86 6.05 8.16
N LEU A 74 -4.39 5.01 8.85
CA LEU A 74 -4.59 3.61 8.48
C LEU A 74 -5.64 3.02 9.41
N SER A 75 -6.68 2.40 8.85
CA SER A 75 -7.78 1.77 9.59
C SER A 75 -8.17 0.43 8.97
N GLY A 76 -8.97 -0.37 9.69
CA GLY A 76 -9.45 -1.67 9.22
C GLY A 76 -8.79 -2.87 9.90
N SER A 77 -7.87 -2.66 10.84
CA SER A 77 -7.32 -3.69 11.72
C SER A 77 -7.36 -3.26 13.18
N GLY A 78 -7.57 -4.22 14.06
CA GLY A 78 -7.46 -4.02 15.52
C GLY A 78 -6.01 -3.94 15.99
N VAL A 79 -5.08 -4.56 15.27
CA VAL A 79 -3.65 -4.56 15.62
C VAL A 79 -2.80 -4.34 14.38
N TRP A 80 -1.83 -3.41 14.48
CA TRP A 80 -0.80 -3.16 13.47
C TRP A 80 0.56 -3.45 14.09
N PHE A 81 1.34 -4.31 13.48
CA PHE A 81 2.71 -4.58 13.90
C PHE A 81 3.70 -3.92 12.92
N GLU A 82 4.46 -2.93 13.40
CA GLU A 82 5.51 -2.28 12.62
C GLU A 82 6.79 -3.11 12.71
N MET A 83 7.18 -3.70 11.58
CA MET A 83 8.26 -4.71 11.49
C MET A 83 9.63 -4.19 11.91
N HIS A 84 9.98 -2.93 11.59
CA HIS A 84 11.31 -2.40 11.84
C HIS A 84 11.51 -1.81 13.25
N GLY A 85 10.43 -1.60 13.97
CA GLY A 85 10.47 -1.01 15.31
C GLY A 85 10.07 -1.99 16.40
N ASP A 86 9.64 -3.20 16.04
CA ASP A 86 9.09 -4.21 16.95
C ASP A 86 7.95 -3.64 17.81
N ILE A 87 7.10 -2.78 17.21
CA ILE A 87 6.04 -2.08 17.93
C ILE A 87 4.67 -2.58 17.45
N PHE A 88 3.86 -3.00 18.42
CA PHE A 88 2.44 -3.31 18.25
C PHE A 88 1.59 -2.09 18.58
N TYR A 89 0.73 -1.73 17.65
CA TYR A 89 -0.29 -0.69 17.83
C TYR A 89 -1.63 -1.40 18.02
N ASP A 90 -1.99 -1.68 19.27
CA ASP A 90 -3.29 -2.25 19.64
C ASP A 90 -4.35 -1.14 19.64
N VAL A 91 -5.13 -1.09 18.57
CA VAL A 91 -6.17 -0.07 18.34
C VAL A 91 -7.35 -0.27 19.28
N GLU A 92 -7.73 -1.52 19.57
CA GLU A 92 -8.86 -1.83 20.44
C GLU A 92 -8.51 -1.56 21.90
N GLY A 93 -7.33 -2.01 22.35
CA GLY A 93 -6.84 -1.76 23.71
C GLY A 93 -6.27 -0.35 23.92
N GLN A 94 -6.12 0.45 22.87
CA GLN A 94 -5.49 1.78 22.89
C GLN A 94 -4.10 1.76 23.53
N LYS A 95 -3.28 0.75 23.18
CA LYS A 95 -1.96 0.51 23.72
C LYS A 95 -0.90 0.42 22.64
N LEU A 96 0.28 0.97 22.93
CA LEU A 96 1.50 0.71 22.18
C LEU A 96 2.35 -0.24 23.00
N LEU A 97 2.77 -1.34 22.38
CA LEU A 97 3.59 -2.36 23.03
C LEU A 97 4.85 -2.58 22.20
N ARG A 98 6.01 -2.55 22.83
CA ARG A 98 7.26 -2.99 22.20
C ARG A 98 7.51 -4.44 22.54
N SER A 99 7.68 -5.28 21.51
CA SER A 99 8.07 -6.68 21.70
C SER A 99 9.56 -6.77 22.03
N HIS A 100 9.87 -7.51 23.09
CA HIS A 100 11.23 -7.90 23.42
C HIS A 100 11.40 -9.40 23.11
N HIS A 101 12.12 -9.73 22.05
CA HIS A 101 12.35 -11.11 21.61
C HIS A 101 12.99 -12.03 22.67
N SER A 102 13.46 -11.49 23.77
CA SER A 102 14.14 -12.22 24.86
C SER A 102 13.39 -12.25 26.19
N GLU A 103 12.28 -11.57 26.32
CA GLU A 103 11.53 -11.45 27.56
C GLU A 103 10.04 -11.69 27.33
N ASP A 104 9.39 -12.43 28.25
CA ASP A 104 7.96 -12.77 28.16
C ASP A 104 7.00 -11.58 28.42
N VAL A 105 7.53 -10.34 28.50
CA VAL A 105 6.75 -9.15 28.85
C VAL A 105 7.01 -8.05 27.83
N ASP A 106 5.95 -7.63 27.15
CA ASP A 106 5.98 -6.47 26.27
C ASP A 106 6.05 -5.16 27.10
N GLU A 107 6.89 -4.23 26.67
CA GLU A 107 6.99 -2.89 27.26
C GLU A 107 5.85 -1.99 26.72
N GLU A 108 5.00 -1.45 27.61
CA GLU A 108 4.00 -0.47 27.20
C GLU A 108 4.66 0.90 26.95
N LEU A 109 4.50 1.42 25.75
CA LEU A 109 5.05 2.70 25.33
C LEU A 109 3.99 3.82 25.42
N PRO A 110 4.41 5.08 25.67
CA PRO A 110 3.50 6.20 25.61
C PRO A 110 3.07 6.49 24.16
N ASN A 111 1.78 6.82 23.95
CA ASN A 111 1.21 7.17 22.64
C ASN A 111 1.62 8.60 22.20
N ASN A 112 2.90 8.91 22.26
CA ASN A 112 3.48 10.19 21.85
C ASN A 112 4.59 10.00 20.80
N GLN A 113 4.63 8.86 20.13
CA GLN A 113 5.61 8.58 19.09
C GLN A 113 5.43 9.57 17.93
N LYS A 114 6.55 10.16 17.50
CA LYS A 114 6.54 11.27 16.53
C LYS A 114 5.99 10.85 15.15
N ASP A 115 6.33 9.64 14.72
CA ASP A 115 6.11 9.21 13.34
C ASP A 115 4.84 8.36 13.17
N ILE A 116 4.42 7.67 14.24
CA ILE A 116 3.22 6.83 14.25
C ILE A 116 2.57 6.91 15.63
N HIS A 117 1.26 7.12 15.67
CA HIS A 117 0.51 7.16 16.92
C HIS A 117 -0.88 6.58 16.77
N LEU A 118 -1.43 6.04 17.87
CA LEU A 118 -2.78 5.49 17.93
C LEU A 118 -3.82 6.61 17.88
N VAL A 119 -4.90 6.32 17.15
CA VAL A 119 -6.14 7.08 17.15
C VAL A 119 -7.32 6.12 17.35
N GLN A 120 -8.51 6.66 17.55
CA GLN A 120 -9.69 5.87 17.93
C GLN A 120 -9.93 4.64 17.02
N ASP A 121 -9.77 4.76 15.69
CA ASP A 121 -10.12 3.69 14.75
C ASP A 121 -8.92 3.27 13.89
N GLY A 122 -7.69 3.36 14.42
CA GLY A 122 -6.51 3.00 13.64
C GLY A 122 -5.24 3.67 14.14
N ILE A 123 -4.31 3.87 13.20
CA ILE A 123 -3.05 4.59 13.45
C ILE A 123 -2.90 5.75 12.48
N VAL A 124 -2.25 6.83 12.91
CA VAL A 124 -1.84 7.92 12.04
C VAL A 124 -0.33 7.86 11.86
N VAL A 125 0.08 7.89 10.59
CA VAL A 125 1.49 7.80 10.19
C VAL A 125 1.94 9.11 9.52
N SER A 126 3.09 9.66 9.95
CA SER A 126 3.64 10.92 9.44
C SER A 126 5.12 10.84 9.06
N TYR A 127 5.71 9.65 9.02
CA TYR A 127 7.09 9.44 8.57
C TYR A 127 7.26 9.71 7.07
N GLN A 128 8.50 9.83 6.63
CA GLN A 128 8.90 9.78 5.23
C GLN A 128 9.79 8.55 4.99
N GLY A 129 9.61 7.86 3.89
CA GLY A 129 10.31 6.62 3.56
C GLY A 129 9.35 5.43 3.52
N GLU A 130 9.88 4.23 3.70
CA GLU A 130 9.15 2.97 3.61
C GLU A 130 9.07 2.30 4.99
N LYS A 131 7.89 1.78 5.31
CA LYS A 131 7.63 0.96 6.49
C LYS A 131 6.68 -0.16 6.14
N ASP A 132 6.89 -1.31 6.79
CA ASP A 132 6.11 -2.52 6.60
C ASP A 132 5.31 -2.77 7.87
N PHE A 133 4.01 -3.00 7.68
CA PHE A 133 3.07 -3.29 8.75
C PHE A 133 2.47 -4.67 8.55
N ASN A 134 2.70 -5.57 9.48
CA ASN A 134 1.93 -6.80 9.55
C ASN A 134 0.57 -6.53 10.16
N VAL A 135 -0.44 -7.10 9.55
CA VAL A 135 -1.84 -6.97 9.94
C VAL A 135 -2.38 -8.37 10.13
N THR A 136 -2.63 -8.75 11.37
CA THR A 136 -3.14 -10.08 11.70
C THR A 136 -4.66 -10.07 11.61
N ASN A 137 -5.22 -10.92 10.75
CA ASN A 137 -6.66 -11.13 10.67
C ASN A 137 -6.94 -12.49 10.02
N ASN A 138 -7.87 -13.25 10.54
CA ASN A 138 -8.27 -14.56 10.04
C ASN A 138 -9.44 -14.54 9.04
N LYS A 139 -9.87 -13.35 8.64
CA LYS A 139 -10.98 -13.12 7.70
C LYS A 139 -10.58 -12.09 6.66
N SER A 140 -11.27 -12.07 5.53
CA SER A 140 -11.16 -10.97 4.59
C SER A 140 -11.57 -9.67 5.26
N TYR A 141 -10.77 -8.61 5.08
CA TYR A 141 -11.01 -7.29 5.64
C TYR A 141 -10.55 -6.20 4.68
N THR A 142 -10.87 -4.96 4.99
CA THR A 142 -10.49 -3.82 4.17
C THR A 142 -9.58 -2.90 4.97
N ILE A 143 -8.38 -2.65 4.46
CA ILE A 143 -7.51 -1.57 4.92
C ILE A 143 -7.93 -0.30 4.20
N THR A 144 -8.22 0.75 4.97
CA THR A 144 -8.52 2.08 4.46
C THR A 144 -7.38 3.03 4.79
N ILE A 145 -6.81 3.67 3.77
CA ILE A 145 -5.81 4.73 3.93
C ILE A 145 -6.49 6.06 3.61
N THR A 146 -6.54 6.95 4.59
CA THR A 146 -7.17 8.28 4.48
C THR A 146 -6.14 9.37 4.65
N ASN A 147 -6.14 10.36 3.75
CA ASN A 147 -5.36 11.58 3.95
C ASN A 147 -6.07 12.46 5.00
N VAL A 148 -5.46 12.60 6.17
CA VAL A 148 -5.96 13.42 7.29
C VAL A 148 -5.22 14.74 7.45
N ASP A 149 -4.42 15.10 6.43
CA ASP A 149 -3.73 16.39 6.37
C ASP A 149 -4.50 17.40 5.49
N ASP A 150 -4.08 18.65 5.51
CA ASP A 150 -4.64 19.75 4.71
C ASP A 150 -4.02 19.89 3.31
N LYS A 151 -3.07 19.02 2.96
CA LYS A 151 -2.34 18.98 1.68
C LYS A 151 -2.46 17.63 1.01
N PRO A 152 -2.30 17.55 -0.32
CA PRO A 152 -2.25 16.28 -1.02
C PRO A 152 -1.12 15.40 -0.49
N ALA A 153 -1.42 14.13 -0.21
CA ALA A 153 -0.43 13.13 0.23
C ALA A 153 -0.05 12.22 -0.94
N HIS A 154 1.26 11.97 -1.09
CA HIS A 154 1.83 11.14 -2.15
C HIS A 154 2.50 9.92 -1.54
N PHE A 155 2.05 8.73 -1.92
CA PHE A 155 2.61 7.49 -1.40
C PHE A 155 2.48 6.33 -2.39
N GLU A 156 3.22 5.27 -2.13
CA GLU A 156 3.07 3.97 -2.77
C GLU A 156 2.59 2.99 -1.70
N ALA A 157 1.61 2.16 -2.04
CA ALA A 157 1.08 1.16 -1.12
C ALA A 157 0.87 -0.17 -1.85
N GLN A 158 1.24 -1.25 -1.19
CA GLN A 158 1.05 -2.61 -1.66
C GLN A 158 0.63 -3.48 -0.48
N VAL A 159 -0.37 -4.34 -0.70
CA VAL A 159 -0.73 -5.39 0.24
C VAL A 159 -0.22 -6.72 -0.31
N VAL A 160 0.51 -7.44 0.52
CA VAL A 160 1.03 -8.77 0.23
C VAL A 160 0.33 -9.78 1.13
N ASP A 161 -0.50 -10.62 0.54
CA ASP A 161 -1.15 -11.74 1.25
C ASP A 161 -0.16 -12.91 1.31
N ARG A 162 0.15 -13.38 2.49
CA ARG A 162 1.06 -14.52 2.72
C ARG A 162 0.32 -15.76 3.17
#